data_ea03daca7e9bf7af4aca477a8c424de2
#
_entry.id   ea03daca7e9bf7af4aca477a8c424de2
#
_cell.length_a   1.000
_cell.length_b   1.000
_cell.length_c   1.000
_cell.angle_alpha   90.00
_cell.angle_beta   90.00
_cell.angle_gamma   90.00
#
_symmetry.space_group_name_H-M   'P 1'
#
loop_
_entity.id
_entity.type
_entity.pdbx_description
1 polymer ?
#
loop_
_entity_poly.entity_id
_entity_poly.type
_entity_poly.pdbx_seq_one_letter_code
_entity_poly.pdbx_strand_id
1 'polypeptide(L)'
;MKHGAGGRSMRLLIEQVLVDRTSPIANVMDDGAAIPLGDEWLIVTTDSHVIHPLVFPGGDIGRLAVAGTVNDLAMMGATEPLGLTCGLILEEGFPLDDLKTIRSSMERTCTEAGAPIVSGDTKVMGRGEVDGLVLNTTGVGIARRVVRDSGLKPGDLLIVTGTLGDHGIAVMAARHQLDLGGALQSDVAPLNSLIRAALLAGGDGISAMKDPTRGGAASALHEMAEKSGVGIQLDERALPVRDEVRAAAELLGLDPLMIANEGKALLGVHPDAADIVLRAVRAHPLGRDAAVIGVCSGELRGSVVLDTGFGRRLLTEPDGELLPRIC
;
A
#
# COMPACT_ATOMS: atom_id res chain seq x y z
N MET A 1 -19.72 8.63 -4.73
CA MET A 1 -19.16 7.74 -5.79
C MET A 1 -18.67 6.45 -5.14
N LYS A 2 -19.41 5.34 -5.28
CA LYS A 2 -19.03 4.08 -4.61
C LYS A 2 -17.72 3.45 -5.15
N HIS A 3 -17.37 3.74 -6.40
CA HIS A 3 -16.24 3.09 -7.07
C HIS A 3 -14.87 3.79 -6.87
N GLY A 4 -14.81 5.02 -6.39
CA GLY A 4 -13.55 5.75 -6.14
C GLY A 4 -12.85 5.40 -4.82
N ALA A 5 -13.46 4.56 -4.01
CA ALA A 5 -13.08 4.32 -2.62
C ALA A 5 -12.05 3.21 -2.40
N GLY A 6 -11.66 2.49 -3.44
CA GLY A 6 -11.01 1.20 -3.25
C GLY A 6 -11.99 0.14 -2.73
N GLY A 7 -11.50 -0.96 -2.18
CA GLY A 7 -12.29 -2.06 -1.66
C GLY A 7 -13.09 -2.81 -2.73
N ARG A 8 -14.07 -3.61 -2.27
CA ARG A 8 -14.82 -4.55 -3.12
C ARG A 8 -15.48 -3.91 -4.33
N SER A 9 -16.09 -2.72 -4.18
CA SER A 9 -16.82 -2.06 -5.29
C SER A 9 -15.90 -1.63 -6.43
N MET A 10 -14.71 -1.13 -6.15
CA MET A 10 -13.69 -0.77 -7.15
C MET A 10 -13.14 -2.03 -7.82
N ARG A 11 -12.80 -3.05 -7.05
CA ARG A 11 -12.32 -4.33 -7.57
C ARG A 11 -13.29 -4.94 -8.56
N LEU A 12 -14.58 -5.02 -8.23
CA LEU A 12 -15.62 -5.53 -9.13
C LEU A 12 -15.74 -4.69 -10.42
N LEU A 13 -15.62 -3.36 -10.33
CA LEU A 13 -15.62 -2.50 -11.51
C LEU A 13 -14.42 -2.82 -12.42
N ILE A 14 -13.22 -2.94 -11.86
CA ILE A 14 -12.01 -3.26 -12.61
C ILE A 14 -12.17 -4.62 -13.29
N GLU A 15 -12.56 -5.65 -12.55
CA GLU A 15 -12.75 -7.02 -13.06
C GLU A 15 -13.80 -7.12 -14.18
N GLN A 16 -14.89 -6.37 -14.05
CA GLN A 16 -16.00 -6.45 -15.00
C GLN A 16 -15.82 -5.59 -16.24
N VAL A 17 -15.12 -4.47 -16.14
CA VAL A 17 -15.12 -3.42 -17.16
C VAL A 17 -13.71 -3.17 -17.73
N LEU A 18 -12.67 -3.19 -16.90
CA LEU A 18 -11.34 -2.72 -17.29
C LEU A 18 -10.35 -3.86 -17.60
N VAL A 19 -10.51 -5.04 -16.99
CA VAL A 19 -9.59 -6.16 -17.22
C VAL A 19 -9.78 -6.73 -18.62
N ASP A 20 -8.72 -6.70 -19.42
CA ASP A 20 -8.69 -7.40 -20.71
C ASP A 20 -8.52 -8.90 -20.46
N ARG A 21 -9.63 -9.63 -20.57
CA ARG A 21 -9.68 -11.09 -20.37
C ARG A 21 -8.95 -11.88 -21.45
N THR A 22 -8.53 -11.23 -22.52
CA THR A 22 -7.74 -11.87 -23.58
C THR A 22 -6.24 -11.84 -23.27
N SER A 23 -5.80 -10.98 -22.36
CA SER A 23 -4.42 -10.90 -21.92
C SER A 23 -4.13 -11.89 -20.78
N PRO A 24 -3.22 -12.83 -20.94
CA PRO A 24 -2.85 -13.76 -19.88
C PRO A 24 -2.14 -13.06 -18.68
N ILE A 25 -1.65 -11.85 -18.88
CA ILE A 25 -0.92 -11.06 -17.87
C ILE A 25 -1.88 -10.20 -17.06
N ALA A 26 -2.89 -9.59 -17.70
CA ALA A 26 -3.82 -8.66 -17.08
C ALA A 26 -4.84 -9.31 -16.13
N ASN A 27 -4.97 -10.64 -16.13
CA ASN A 27 -5.98 -11.34 -15.35
C ASN A 27 -5.61 -11.58 -13.88
N VAL A 28 -4.41 -11.20 -13.44
CA VAL A 28 -3.91 -11.58 -12.10
C VAL A 28 -4.22 -10.52 -11.05
N MET A 29 -4.35 -9.24 -11.43
CA MET A 29 -4.68 -8.11 -10.54
C MET A 29 -3.80 -8.05 -9.28
N ASP A 30 -2.49 -8.30 -9.43
CA ASP A 30 -1.48 -8.03 -8.41
C ASP A 30 -1.15 -6.52 -8.38
N ASP A 31 -0.29 -6.07 -7.46
CA ASP A 31 0.17 -4.68 -7.37
C ASP A 31 1.00 -4.23 -8.60
N GLY A 32 1.38 -5.15 -9.48
CA GLY A 32 2.03 -4.87 -10.76
C GLY A 32 1.92 -6.04 -11.75
N ALA A 33 2.20 -5.76 -13.01
CA ALA A 33 2.28 -6.77 -14.05
C ALA A 33 3.68 -7.39 -14.10
N ALA A 34 3.77 -8.72 -14.16
CA ALA A 34 5.01 -9.45 -14.32
C ALA A 34 5.13 -10.01 -15.75
N ILE A 35 6.09 -9.52 -16.51
CA ILE A 35 6.35 -9.91 -17.91
C ILE A 35 7.63 -10.74 -17.94
N PRO A 36 7.63 -11.98 -18.50
CA PRO A 36 8.84 -12.79 -18.58
C PRO A 36 9.95 -12.09 -19.37
N LEU A 37 11.17 -12.10 -18.84
CA LEU A 37 12.36 -11.52 -19.46
C LEU A 37 13.57 -12.45 -19.25
N GLY A 38 13.71 -13.46 -20.11
CA GLY A 38 14.73 -14.50 -19.93
C GLY A 38 14.48 -15.29 -18.63
N ASP A 39 15.50 -15.31 -17.76
CA ASP A 39 15.42 -15.97 -16.45
C ASP A 39 14.89 -15.05 -15.34
N GLU A 40 14.50 -13.84 -15.67
CA GLU A 40 13.99 -12.81 -14.76
C GLU A 40 12.60 -12.33 -15.18
N TRP A 41 12.05 -11.38 -14.45
CA TRP A 41 10.75 -10.79 -14.70
C TRP A 41 10.87 -9.28 -14.77
N LEU A 42 10.36 -8.69 -15.84
CA LEU A 42 10.12 -7.25 -15.91
C LEU A 42 8.83 -6.95 -15.15
N ILE A 43 8.92 -6.14 -14.12
CA ILE A 43 7.76 -5.68 -13.34
C ILE A 43 7.42 -4.27 -13.79
N VAL A 44 6.13 -4.04 -14.07
CA VAL A 44 5.59 -2.75 -14.47
C VAL A 44 4.34 -2.48 -13.66
N THR A 45 4.26 -1.31 -13.05
CA THR A 45 3.06 -0.80 -12.39
C THR A 45 2.77 0.63 -12.80
N THR A 46 1.54 1.09 -12.64
CA THR A 46 1.16 2.49 -12.81
C THR A 46 0.13 2.86 -11.77
N ASP A 47 0.33 4.02 -11.15
CA ASP A 47 -0.59 4.52 -10.14
C ASP A 47 -0.88 6.02 -10.34
N SER A 48 -2.10 6.42 -9.97
CA SER A 48 -2.59 7.80 -10.09
C SER A 48 -2.94 8.34 -8.72
N HIS A 49 -2.31 9.44 -8.35
CA HIS A 49 -2.40 10.02 -7.02
C HIS A 49 -3.25 11.30 -7.04
N VAL A 50 -4.27 11.31 -6.18
CA VAL A 50 -5.19 12.44 -5.96
C VAL A 50 -5.46 12.56 -4.47
N ILE A 51 -4.75 13.43 -3.79
CA ILE A 51 -4.88 13.62 -2.34
C ILE A 51 -5.26 15.05 -1.98
N HIS A 52 -6.03 15.22 -0.92
CA HIS A 52 -6.36 16.51 -0.37
C HIS A 52 -6.27 16.49 1.17
N PRO A 53 -5.49 17.43 1.79
CA PRO A 53 -4.64 18.45 1.16
C PRO A 53 -3.42 17.85 0.45
N LEU A 54 -2.82 18.59 -0.50
CA LEU A 54 -1.64 18.14 -1.26
C LEU A 54 -0.40 17.98 -0.37
N VAL A 55 -0.33 18.73 0.72
CA VAL A 55 0.71 18.67 1.76
C VAL A 55 0.05 18.32 3.08
N PHE A 56 0.57 17.30 3.75
CA PHE A 56 0.03 16.75 4.99
C PHE A 56 1.16 16.42 5.98
N PRO A 57 0.88 16.21 7.26
CA PRO A 57 1.90 15.83 8.22
C PRO A 57 2.65 14.55 7.79
N GLY A 58 3.96 14.64 7.61
CA GLY A 58 4.82 13.53 7.20
C GLY A 58 5.06 13.41 5.70
N GLY A 59 4.37 14.19 4.83
CA GLY A 59 4.57 14.11 3.39
C GLY A 59 3.77 15.08 2.54
N ASP A 60 3.77 14.81 1.26
CA ASP A 60 3.00 15.51 0.23
C ASP A 60 2.70 14.55 -0.95
N ILE A 61 1.90 15.01 -1.89
CA ILE A 61 1.54 14.22 -3.08
C ILE A 61 2.77 13.77 -3.89
N GLY A 62 3.86 14.54 -3.89
CA GLY A 62 5.10 14.19 -4.60
C GLY A 62 5.80 12.99 -3.95
N ARG A 63 5.92 13.00 -2.61
CA ARG A 63 6.44 11.85 -1.86
C ARG A 63 5.55 10.63 -2.04
N LEU A 64 4.24 10.83 -1.96
CA LEU A 64 3.25 9.78 -2.12
C LEU A 64 3.36 9.10 -3.49
N ALA A 65 3.39 9.88 -4.57
CA ALA A 65 3.45 9.34 -5.93
C ALA A 65 4.70 8.49 -6.19
N VAL A 66 5.87 8.92 -5.71
CA VAL A 66 7.09 8.13 -5.85
C VAL A 66 7.07 6.90 -4.96
N ALA A 67 6.69 7.05 -3.68
CA ALA A 67 6.69 5.94 -2.72
C ALA A 67 5.67 4.85 -3.13
N GLY A 68 4.43 5.21 -3.46
CA GLY A 68 3.40 4.26 -3.86
C GLY A 68 3.84 3.38 -5.02
N THR A 69 4.28 3.99 -6.12
CA THR A 69 4.76 3.23 -7.30
C THR A 69 5.98 2.36 -6.99
N VAL A 70 6.92 2.83 -6.17
CA VAL A 70 8.07 2.03 -5.73
C VAL A 70 7.62 0.87 -4.84
N ASN A 71 6.60 1.07 -4.00
CA ASN A 71 6.06 0.04 -3.13
C ASN A 71 5.39 -1.08 -3.93
N ASP A 72 4.60 -0.75 -4.94
CA ASP A 72 4.02 -1.75 -5.86
C ASP A 72 5.10 -2.62 -6.51
N LEU A 73 6.17 -1.99 -7.05
CA LEU A 73 7.30 -2.74 -7.60
C LEU A 73 7.91 -3.68 -6.56
N ALA A 74 8.10 -3.20 -5.34
CA ALA A 74 8.67 -3.96 -4.24
C ALA A 74 7.77 -5.13 -3.81
N MET A 75 6.44 -4.93 -3.76
CA MET A 75 5.48 -6.01 -3.47
C MET A 75 5.59 -7.15 -4.49
N MET A 76 5.90 -6.83 -5.74
CA MET A 76 6.13 -7.82 -6.80
C MET A 76 7.54 -8.44 -6.78
N GLY A 77 8.41 -8.04 -5.85
CA GLY A 77 9.79 -8.53 -5.71
C GLY A 77 10.85 -7.70 -6.43
N ALA A 78 10.47 -6.63 -7.15
CA ALA A 78 11.40 -5.72 -7.81
C ALA A 78 11.85 -4.60 -6.85
N THR A 79 12.80 -4.92 -5.98
CA THR A 79 13.28 -4.02 -4.93
C THR A 79 14.35 -3.02 -5.38
N GLU A 80 14.82 -3.12 -6.60
CA GLU A 80 15.75 -2.18 -7.25
C GLU A 80 15.08 -1.63 -8.51
N PRO A 81 14.29 -0.52 -8.40
CA PRO A 81 13.62 0.07 -9.56
C PRO A 81 14.61 0.53 -10.62
N LEU A 82 14.32 0.26 -11.90
CA LEU A 82 15.10 0.79 -13.01
C LEU A 82 14.82 2.28 -13.25
N GLY A 83 13.59 2.70 -13.02
CA GLY A 83 13.17 4.08 -13.15
C GLY A 83 11.66 4.24 -13.12
N LEU A 84 11.25 5.50 -13.01
CA LEU A 84 9.86 5.92 -13.01
C LEU A 84 9.60 6.85 -14.20
N THR A 85 8.37 6.86 -14.69
CA THR A 85 7.85 7.98 -15.48
C THR A 85 6.86 8.77 -14.65
N CYS A 86 6.64 10.06 -14.99
CA CYS A 86 5.68 10.90 -14.28
C CYS A 86 4.82 11.70 -15.27
N GLY A 87 3.53 11.44 -15.29
CA GLY A 87 2.52 12.30 -15.90
C GLY A 87 2.02 13.32 -14.89
N LEU A 88 2.08 14.58 -15.24
CA LEU A 88 1.67 15.72 -14.42
C LEU A 88 0.47 16.40 -15.05
N ILE A 89 -0.66 16.45 -14.35
CA ILE A 89 -1.88 17.15 -14.80
C ILE A 89 -2.15 18.29 -13.82
N LEU A 90 -2.10 19.53 -14.30
CA LEU A 90 -2.23 20.75 -13.51
C LEU A 90 -3.51 21.49 -13.86
N GLU A 91 -4.13 22.09 -12.87
CA GLU A 91 -5.15 23.11 -13.07
C GLU A 91 -4.52 24.45 -13.45
N GLU A 92 -5.11 25.20 -14.38
CA GLU A 92 -4.69 26.55 -14.71
C GLU A 92 -4.69 27.45 -13.46
N GLY A 93 -3.55 28.08 -13.20
CA GLY A 93 -3.35 28.94 -12.04
C GLY A 93 -2.81 28.22 -10.81
N PHE A 94 -2.43 26.96 -10.91
CA PHE A 94 -1.74 26.25 -9.83
C PHE A 94 -0.47 27.01 -9.40
N PRO A 95 -0.22 27.24 -8.09
CA PRO A 95 0.90 28.03 -7.62
C PRO A 95 2.25 27.40 -7.98
N LEU A 96 3.11 28.16 -8.63
CA LEU A 96 4.44 27.68 -9.07
C LEU A 96 5.34 27.26 -7.89
N ASP A 97 5.24 27.92 -6.76
CA ASP A 97 6.08 27.60 -5.59
C ASP A 97 5.63 26.30 -4.91
N ASP A 98 4.33 26.00 -4.90
CA ASP A 98 3.82 24.71 -4.45
C ASP A 98 4.31 23.58 -5.39
N LEU A 99 4.27 23.81 -6.71
CA LEU A 99 4.79 22.87 -7.69
C LEU A 99 6.30 22.60 -7.49
N LYS A 100 7.10 23.64 -7.23
CA LYS A 100 8.54 23.49 -6.92
C LYS A 100 8.76 22.68 -5.64
N THR A 101 7.94 22.91 -4.61
CA THR A 101 8.00 22.17 -3.34
C THR A 101 7.70 20.69 -3.55
N ILE A 102 6.62 20.38 -4.25
CA ILE A 102 6.22 19.00 -4.60
C ILE A 102 7.32 18.32 -5.44
N ARG A 103 7.83 19.01 -6.48
CA ARG A 103 8.94 18.50 -7.29
C ARG A 103 10.17 18.15 -6.44
N SER A 104 10.56 19.04 -5.52
CA SER A 104 11.71 18.83 -4.64
C SER A 104 11.49 17.64 -3.71
N SER A 105 10.25 17.40 -3.26
CA SER A 105 9.87 16.24 -2.48
C SER A 105 9.99 14.96 -3.31
N MET A 106 9.51 14.96 -4.55
CA MET A 106 9.70 13.83 -5.48
C MET A 106 11.18 13.50 -5.67
N GLU A 107 12.03 14.49 -5.92
CA GLU A 107 13.47 14.30 -6.12
C GLU A 107 14.15 13.67 -4.89
N ARG A 108 13.79 14.11 -3.68
CA ARG A 108 14.30 13.51 -2.43
C ARG A 108 13.86 12.06 -2.29
N THR A 109 12.59 11.78 -2.58
CA THR A 109 12.03 10.41 -2.45
C THR A 109 12.61 9.48 -3.52
N CYS A 110 12.83 9.96 -4.74
CA CYS A 110 13.55 9.22 -5.78
C CYS A 110 14.98 8.87 -5.35
N THR A 111 15.67 9.80 -4.69
CA THR A 111 17.02 9.56 -4.16
C THR A 111 16.99 8.52 -3.03
N GLU A 112 16.02 8.62 -2.11
CA GLU A 112 15.83 7.67 -1.01
C GLU A 112 15.56 6.26 -1.53
N ALA A 113 14.72 6.14 -2.57
CA ALA A 113 14.35 4.87 -3.18
C ALA A 113 15.37 4.31 -4.18
N GLY A 114 16.31 5.13 -4.65
CA GLY A 114 17.17 4.79 -5.78
C GLY A 114 16.40 4.63 -7.10
N ALA A 115 15.28 5.33 -7.26
CA ALA A 115 14.33 5.22 -8.36
C ALA A 115 14.24 6.54 -9.15
N PRO A 116 15.09 6.78 -10.17
CA PRO A 116 15.09 8.05 -10.91
C PRO A 116 13.83 8.20 -11.78
N ILE A 117 13.30 9.41 -11.89
CA ILE A 117 12.32 9.74 -12.94
C ILE A 117 13.08 9.91 -14.25
N VAL A 118 12.81 9.01 -15.20
CA VAL A 118 13.52 8.92 -16.48
C VAL A 118 12.75 9.57 -17.65
N SER A 119 11.46 9.80 -17.49
CA SER A 119 10.60 10.45 -18.49
C SER A 119 9.36 11.04 -17.85
N GLY A 120 8.65 11.90 -18.54
CA GLY A 120 7.39 12.46 -18.07
C GLY A 120 6.65 13.24 -19.15
N ASP A 121 5.42 13.59 -18.85
CA ASP A 121 4.57 14.48 -19.65
C ASP A 121 3.85 15.47 -18.73
N THR A 122 3.46 16.63 -19.27
CA THR A 122 2.75 17.66 -18.50
C THR A 122 1.54 18.15 -19.30
N LYS A 123 0.37 18.17 -18.65
CA LYS A 123 -0.84 18.80 -19.17
C LYS A 123 -1.33 19.87 -18.22
N VAL A 124 -1.78 20.99 -18.79
CA VAL A 124 -2.50 22.04 -18.06
C VAL A 124 -3.95 22.02 -18.54
N MET A 125 -4.87 21.89 -17.60
CA MET A 125 -6.30 21.89 -17.84
C MET A 125 -6.93 23.21 -17.37
N GLY A 126 -8.09 23.57 -17.90
CA GLY A 126 -8.80 24.77 -17.50
C GLY A 126 -9.27 24.72 -16.05
N ARG A 127 -9.60 25.88 -15.47
CA ARG A 127 -10.10 25.97 -14.09
C ARG A 127 -11.38 25.18 -13.90
N GLY A 128 -11.40 24.35 -12.84
CA GLY A 128 -12.52 23.47 -12.50
C GLY A 128 -12.60 22.19 -13.33
N GLU A 129 -11.64 21.93 -14.24
CA GLU A 129 -11.58 20.70 -15.03
C GLU A 129 -10.75 19.59 -14.32
N VAL A 130 -9.88 19.99 -13.41
CA VAL A 130 -9.13 19.10 -12.52
C VAL A 130 -8.98 19.77 -11.16
N ASP A 131 -8.85 18.98 -10.10
CA ASP A 131 -8.72 19.52 -8.74
C ASP A 131 -7.24 19.76 -8.39
N GLY A 132 -6.74 20.91 -8.79
CA GLY A 132 -5.40 21.39 -8.53
C GLY A 132 -4.31 20.60 -9.25
N LEU A 133 -3.97 19.41 -8.75
CA LEU A 133 -2.88 18.58 -9.25
C LEU A 133 -3.21 17.11 -9.20
N VAL A 134 -2.95 16.40 -10.30
CA VAL A 134 -2.93 14.92 -10.38
C VAL A 134 -1.54 14.48 -10.83
N LEU A 135 -0.98 13.51 -10.14
CA LEU A 135 0.26 12.83 -10.53
C LEU A 135 -0.07 11.38 -10.94
N ASN A 136 0.44 10.97 -12.10
CA ASN A 136 0.46 9.58 -12.49
C ASN A 136 1.91 9.13 -12.63
N THR A 137 2.30 8.09 -11.90
CA THR A 137 3.63 7.52 -11.99
C THR A 137 3.56 6.09 -12.50
N THR A 138 4.49 5.74 -13.38
CA THR A 138 4.67 4.36 -13.86
C THR A 138 6.05 3.91 -13.46
N GLY A 139 6.14 2.77 -12.80
CA GLY A 139 7.38 2.18 -12.34
C GLY A 139 7.79 0.96 -13.18
N VAL A 140 9.09 0.82 -13.38
CA VAL A 140 9.70 -0.34 -14.05
C VAL A 140 10.81 -0.89 -13.17
N GLY A 141 10.83 -2.21 -12.97
CA GLY A 141 11.85 -2.90 -12.19
C GLY A 141 12.08 -4.33 -12.68
N ILE A 142 13.11 -4.98 -12.16
CA ILE A 142 13.39 -6.39 -12.46
C ILE A 142 13.30 -7.19 -11.16
N ALA A 143 12.59 -8.32 -11.22
CA ALA A 143 12.51 -9.30 -10.15
C ALA A 143 13.08 -10.64 -10.62
N ARG A 144 13.93 -11.25 -9.79
CA ARG A 144 14.37 -12.64 -10.03
C ARG A 144 13.28 -13.64 -9.70
N ARG A 145 12.43 -13.29 -8.75
CA ARG A 145 11.26 -14.05 -8.33
C ARG A 145 10.09 -13.10 -8.11
N VAL A 146 8.98 -13.39 -8.75
CA VAL A 146 7.73 -12.67 -8.49
C VAL A 146 7.12 -13.19 -7.20
N VAL A 147 6.80 -12.29 -6.27
CA VAL A 147 6.00 -12.59 -5.09
C VAL A 147 4.60 -12.03 -5.34
N ARG A 148 3.60 -12.88 -5.30
CA ARG A 148 2.22 -12.51 -5.58
C ARG A 148 1.43 -12.39 -4.27
N ASP A 149 0.40 -11.57 -4.27
CA ASP A 149 -0.53 -11.48 -3.15
C ASP A 149 -1.36 -12.76 -2.96
N SER A 150 -1.46 -13.59 -4.00
CA SER A 150 -2.16 -14.89 -4.04
C SER A 150 -1.33 -16.09 -3.56
N GLY A 151 -0.18 -15.86 -2.97
CA GLY A 151 0.77 -16.92 -2.59
C GLY A 151 0.60 -17.51 -1.20
N LEU A 152 -0.36 -17.04 -0.37
CA LEU A 152 -0.56 -17.51 0.99
C LEU A 152 -0.91 -19.00 1.04
N LYS A 153 -0.39 -19.70 2.05
CA LYS A 153 -0.64 -21.12 2.31
C LYS A 153 -1.18 -21.31 3.73
N PRO A 154 -1.99 -22.36 3.98
CA PRO A 154 -2.36 -22.73 5.34
C PRO A 154 -1.11 -22.95 6.21
N GLY A 155 -1.08 -22.34 7.38
CA GLY A 155 0.05 -22.34 8.31
C GLY A 155 0.99 -21.13 8.19
N ASP A 156 0.94 -20.36 7.10
CA ASP A 156 1.74 -19.15 6.97
C ASP A 156 1.36 -18.15 8.07
N LEU A 157 2.39 -17.49 8.63
CA LEU A 157 2.21 -16.38 9.54
C LEU A 157 2.11 -15.07 8.77
N LEU A 158 1.26 -14.17 9.26
CA LEU A 158 1.13 -12.83 8.69
C LEU A 158 1.94 -11.84 9.51
N ILE A 159 2.86 -11.14 8.85
CA ILE A 159 3.65 -10.07 9.43
C ILE A 159 3.21 -8.75 8.80
N VAL A 160 2.91 -7.74 9.62
CA VAL A 160 2.83 -6.35 9.20
C VAL A 160 4.14 -5.64 9.53
N THR A 161 4.63 -4.78 8.64
CA THR A 161 5.95 -4.15 8.80
C THR A 161 5.98 -2.97 9.77
N GLY A 162 4.83 -2.54 10.29
CA GLY A 162 4.76 -1.44 11.27
C GLY A 162 3.33 -1.10 11.66
N THR A 163 3.14 0.09 12.25
CA THR A 163 1.85 0.56 12.76
C THR A 163 0.81 0.80 11.66
N LEU A 164 -0.47 0.57 11.97
CA LEU A 164 -1.58 0.67 11.02
C LEU A 164 -2.41 1.94 11.25
N GLY A 165 -2.88 2.54 10.15
CA GLY A 165 -3.81 3.67 10.13
C GLY A 165 -3.15 5.05 10.22
N ASP A 166 -1.82 5.12 10.30
CA ASP A 166 -1.09 6.39 10.48
C ASP A 166 -1.36 7.38 9.33
N HIS A 167 -1.27 6.93 8.07
CA HIS A 167 -1.48 7.79 6.90
C HIS A 167 -2.88 8.39 6.88
N GLY A 168 -3.89 7.54 6.89
CA GLY A 168 -5.26 8.00 6.72
C GLY A 168 -5.70 8.95 7.82
N ILE A 169 -5.32 8.70 9.08
CA ILE A 169 -5.63 9.63 10.19
C ILE A 169 -4.84 10.94 10.07
N ALA A 170 -3.56 10.91 9.69
CA ALA A 170 -2.76 12.12 9.51
C ALA A 170 -3.35 13.05 8.42
N VAL A 171 -3.77 12.48 7.29
CA VAL A 171 -4.40 13.23 6.19
C VAL A 171 -5.77 13.76 6.60
N MET A 172 -6.59 12.97 7.29
CA MET A 172 -7.90 13.39 7.79
C MET A 172 -7.79 14.53 8.81
N ALA A 173 -6.83 14.42 9.73
CA ALA A 173 -6.56 15.49 10.71
C ALA A 173 -6.17 16.79 10.01
N ALA A 174 -5.27 16.73 9.02
CA ALA A 174 -4.88 17.89 8.23
C ALA A 174 -6.08 18.50 7.47
N ARG A 175 -6.89 17.67 6.82
CA ARG A 175 -8.08 18.09 6.06
C ARG A 175 -9.12 18.80 6.89
N HIS A 176 -9.35 18.33 8.11
CA HIS A 176 -10.34 18.88 9.02
C HIS A 176 -9.75 19.83 10.08
N GLN A 177 -8.45 20.17 9.96
CA GLN A 177 -7.74 21.05 10.89
C GLN A 177 -7.87 20.57 12.36
N LEU A 178 -7.87 19.25 12.55
CA LEU A 178 -7.93 18.65 13.88
C LEU A 178 -6.53 18.64 14.49
N ASP A 179 -6.42 19.17 15.70
CA ASP A 179 -5.19 19.06 16.48
C ASP A 179 -5.17 17.72 17.25
N LEU A 180 -4.41 16.78 16.75
CA LEU A 180 -4.15 15.50 17.39
C LEU A 180 -2.86 15.52 18.23
N GLY A 181 -2.48 16.67 18.77
CA GLY A 181 -1.29 16.83 19.61
C GLY A 181 0.04 16.85 18.83
N GLY A 182 0.00 17.08 17.52
CA GLY A 182 1.18 17.28 16.67
C GLY A 182 2.12 16.07 16.47
N ALA A 183 1.81 14.92 17.08
CA ALA A 183 2.68 13.74 17.07
C ALA A 183 2.42 12.80 15.89
N LEU A 184 1.21 12.80 15.31
CA LEU A 184 0.83 11.89 14.27
C LEU A 184 1.25 12.41 12.89
N GLN A 185 2.05 11.61 12.19
CA GLN A 185 2.49 11.85 10.84
C GLN A 185 2.09 10.66 9.95
N SER A 186 1.89 10.93 8.66
CA SER A 186 1.77 9.89 7.66
C SER A 186 2.99 8.99 7.66
N ASP A 187 2.76 7.72 7.44
CA ASP A 187 3.78 6.69 7.29
C ASP A 187 4.39 6.62 5.88
N VAL A 188 3.97 7.50 4.97
CA VAL A 188 4.40 7.47 3.56
C VAL A 188 5.92 7.38 3.41
N ALA A 189 6.38 6.26 2.82
CA ALA A 189 7.80 5.98 2.62
C ALA A 189 8.02 4.91 1.54
N PRO A 190 9.14 4.98 0.78
CA PRO A 190 9.52 3.90 -0.11
C PRO A 190 10.00 2.69 0.69
N LEU A 191 9.38 1.53 0.44
CA LEU A 191 9.60 0.28 1.18
C LEU A 191 10.63 -0.64 0.53
N ASN A 192 11.11 -0.33 -0.65
CA ASN A 192 11.95 -1.24 -1.44
C ASN A 192 13.19 -1.75 -0.69
N SER A 193 13.86 -0.92 0.11
CA SER A 193 15.00 -1.32 0.92
C SER A 193 14.60 -2.25 2.09
N LEU A 194 13.46 -2.01 2.73
CA LEU A 194 12.89 -2.87 3.77
C LEU A 194 12.49 -4.24 3.20
N ILE A 195 11.78 -4.24 2.08
CA ILE A 195 11.35 -5.48 1.40
C ILE A 195 12.54 -6.28 0.90
N ARG A 196 13.56 -5.60 0.37
CA ARG A 196 14.82 -6.26 0.02
C ARG A 196 15.44 -6.99 1.21
N ALA A 197 15.50 -6.34 2.37
CA ALA A 197 16.01 -6.97 3.59
C ALA A 197 15.18 -8.19 4.00
N ALA A 198 13.85 -8.11 3.92
CA ALA A 198 12.94 -9.22 4.19
C ALA A 198 13.17 -10.40 3.22
N LEU A 199 13.23 -10.11 1.91
CA LEU A 199 13.43 -11.13 0.87
C LEU A 199 14.81 -11.80 0.97
N LEU A 200 15.85 -11.05 1.30
CA LEU A 200 17.19 -11.62 1.53
C LEU A 200 17.24 -12.54 2.75
N ALA A 201 16.47 -12.22 3.79
CA ALA A 201 16.42 -13.03 5.01
C ALA A 201 15.52 -14.26 4.87
N GLY A 202 14.35 -14.12 4.25
CA GLY A 202 13.31 -15.14 4.17
C GLY A 202 13.37 -16.02 2.93
N GLY A 203 13.96 -15.53 1.83
CA GLY A 203 14.02 -16.26 0.55
C GLY A 203 12.63 -16.78 0.13
N ASP A 204 12.56 -18.05 -0.23
CA ASP A 204 11.30 -18.71 -0.63
C ASP A 204 10.29 -18.90 0.52
N GLY A 205 10.70 -18.63 1.76
CA GLY A 205 9.80 -18.63 2.90
C GLY A 205 8.84 -17.44 2.94
N ILE A 206 9.04 -16.39 2.13
CA ILE A 206 8.04 -15.35 1.92
C ILE A 206 7.14 -15.79 0.79
N SER A 207 5.88 -16.12 1.12
CA SER A 207 4.90 -16.70 0.19
C SER A 207 4.07 -15.64 -0.54
N ALA A 208 3.74 -14.52 0.14
CA ALA A 208 2.91 -13.45 -0.40
C ALA A 208 3.31 -12.10 0.17
N MET A 209 3.11 -11.04 -0.61
CA MET A 209 3.29 -9.65 -0.16
C MET A 209 2.18 -8.77 -0.74
N LYS A 210 1.78 -7.75 0.02
CA LYS A 210 0.87 -6.69 -0.42
C LYS A 210 1.00 -5.47 0.48
N ASP A 211 0.86 -4.26 -0.07
CA ASP A 211 0.74 -3.05 0.73
C ASP A 211 -0.72 -2.75 1.08
N PRO A 212 -1.01 -2.33 2.30
CA PRO A 212 -2.37 -2.05 2.77
C PRO A 212 -2.76 -0.57 2.53
N THR A 213 -2.84 -0.14 1.26
CA THR A 213 -3.21 1.21 0.84
C THR A 213 -4.72 1.47 0.99
N ARG A 214 -5.44 1.82 -0.05
CA ARG A 214 -6.89 2.09 0.01
C ARG A 214 -7.69 0.91 0.56
N GLY A 215 -8.58 1.21 1.53
CA GLY A 215 -9.31 0.18 2.26
C GLY A 215 -8.51 -0.49 3.36
N GLY A 216 -7.26 -0.09 3.55
CA GLY A 216 -6.36 -0.51 4.62
C GLY A 216 -6.03 -2.00 4.63
N ALA A 217 -5.56 -2.47 5.77
CA ALA A 217 -5.24 -3.88 5.97
C ALA A 217 -6.47 -4.80 5.78
N ALA A 218 -7.68 -4.31 6.03
CA ALA A 218 -8.89 -5.09 5.85
C ALA A 218 -9.08 -5.49 4.38
N SER A 219 -9.01 -4.55 3.42
CA SER A 219 -9.14 -4.86 1.99
C SER A 219 -7.98 -5.73 1.50
N ALA A 220 -6.74 -5.37 1.83
CA ALA A 220 -5.56 -6.14 1.42
C ALA A 220 -5.62 -7.60 1.89
N LEU A 221 -5.98 -7.84 3.16
CA LEU A 221 -6.10 -9.19 3.71
C LEU A 221 -7.24 -9.98 3.08
N HIS A 222 -8.37 -9.34 2.75
CA HIS A 222 -9.47 -10.01 2.03
C HIS A 222 -9.05 -10.43 0.64
N GLU A 223 -8.37 -9.55 -0.10
CA GLU A 223 -7.85 -9.87 -1.44
C GLU A 223 -6.85 -11.03 -1.37
N MET A 224 -5.89 -10.97 -0.45
CA MET A 224 -4.91 -12.04 -0.24
C MET A 224 -5.58 -13.37 0.12
N ALA A 225 -6.57 -13.37 1.03
CA ALA A 225 -7.30 -14.56 1.45
C ALA A 225 -8.10 -15.19 0.31
N GLU A 226 -8.84 -14.37 -0.45
CA GLU A 226 -9.68 -14.81 -1.56
C GLU A 226 -8.84 -15.38 -2.69
N LYS A 227 -7.82 -14.64 -3.16
CA LYS A 227 -6.93 -15.06 -4.25
C LYS A 227 -6.12 -16.31 -3.90
N SER A 228 -5.71 -16.45 -2.63
CA SER A 228 -4.95 -17.63 -2.15
C SER A 228 -5.85 -18.82 -1.77
N GLY A 229 -7.14 -18.62 -1.62
CA GLY A 229 -8.08 -19.66 -1.18
C GLY A 229 -7.83 -20.13 0.25
N VAL A 230 -7.37 -19.27 1.14
CA VAL A 230 -7.14 -19.53 2.56
C VAL A 230 -8.06 -18.69 3.43
N GLY A 231 -8.26 -19.10 4.69
CA GLY A 231 -8.80 -18.23 5.73
C GLY A 231 -7.68 -17.53 6.48
N ILE A 232 -7.92 -16.34 6.97
CA ILE A 232 -6.97 -15.57 7.79
C ILE A 232 -7.57 -15.37 9.17
N GLN A 233 -6.82 -15.71 10.23
CA GLN A 233 -7.17 -15.41 11.60
C GLN A 233 -6.17 -14.40 12.17
N LEU A 234 -6.66 -13.21 12.53
CA LEU A 234 -5.88 -12.14 13.17
C LEU A 234 -6.04 -12.19 14.69
N ASP A 235 -5.00 -11.83 15.44
CA ASP A 235 -5.08 -11.52 16.88
C ASP A 235 -5.13 -9.99 17.05
N GLU A 236 -6.28 -9.47 17.51
CA GLU A 236 -6.47 -8.02 17.72
C GLU A 236 -5.43 -7.40 18.63
N ARG A 237 -4.96 -8.16 19.64
CA ARG A 237 -3.96 -7.68 20.61
C ARG A 237 -2.55 -7.57 20.02
N ALA A 238 -2.30 -8.28 18.91
CA ALA A 238 -1.03 -8.24 18.20
C ALA A 238 -0.97 -7.13 17.13
N LEU A 239 -2.10 -6.47 16.85
CA LEU A 239 -2.16 -5.40 15.85
C LEU A 239 -1.42 -4.15 16.34
N PRO A 240 -0.34 -3.72 15.67
CA PRO A 240 0.37 -2.51 16.06
C PRO A 240 -0.41 -1.26 15.58
N VAL A 241 -1.19 -0.67 16.48
CA VAL A 241 -1.95 0.56 16.25
C VAL A 241 -1.55 1.56 17.33
N ARG A 242 -1.14 2.75 16.94
CA ARG A 242 -0.78 3.83 17.88
C ARG A 242 -2.00 4.29 18.65
N ASP A 243 -1.81 4.72 19.91
CA ASP A 243 -2.91 5.18 20.75
C ASP A 243 -3.62 6.40 20.15
N GLU A 244 -2.90 7.32 19.50
CA GLU A 244 -3.45 8.49 18.83
C GLU A 244 -4.33 8.08 17.64
N VAL A 245 -3.91 7.06 16.87
CA VAL A 245 -4.70 6.51 15.76
C VAL A 245 -5.95 5.83 16.30
N ARG A 246 -5.83 5.04 17.36
CA ARG A 246 -6.97 4.37 18.00
C ARG A 246 -7.99 5.37 18.50
N ALA A 247 -7.55 6.38 19.23
CA ALA A 247 -8.43 7.42 19.76
C ALA A 247 -9.13 8.22 18.64
N ALA A 248 -8.40 8.58 17.57
CA ALA A 248 -8.98 9.29 16.42
C ALA A 248 -9.97 8.40 15.65
N ALA A 249 -9.66 7.13 15.46
CA ALA A 249 -10.53 6.18 14.79
C ALA A 249 -11.84 5.97 15.59
N GLU A 250 -11.77 5.83 16.92
CA GLU A 250 -12.95 5.76 17.80
C GLU A 250 -13.82 7.01 17.69
N LEU A 251 -13.22 8.20 17.70
CA LEU A 251 -13.93 9.46 17.56
C LEU A 251 -14.66 9.57 16.20
N LEU A 252 -14.04 9.06 15.15
CA LEU A 252 -14.59 9.08 13.79
C LEU A 252 -15.52 7.90 13.49
N GLY A 253 -15.63 6.91 14.37
CA GLY A 253 -16.38 5.69 14.16
C GLY A 253 -15.75 4.77 13.09
N LEU A 254 -14.42 4.78 12.96
CA LEU A 254 -13.66 4.00 11.98
C LEU A 254 -12.96 2.83 12.65
N ASP A 255 -12.77 1.73 11.90
CA ASP A 255 -11.88 0.63 12.29
C ASP A 255 -10.46 0.92 11.76
N PRO A 256 -9.40 0.95 12.60
CA PRO A 256 -8.02 1.17 12.17
C PRO A 256 -7.56 0.25 11.04
N LEU A 257 -8.09 -0.97 10.97
CA LEU A 257 -7.78 -1.92 9.89
C LEU A 257 -8.31 -1.49 8.51
N MET A 258 -9.29 -0.59 8.46
CA MET A 258 -9.87 -0.07 7.22
C MET A 258 -9.22 1.26 6.77
N ILE A 259 -8.26 1.77 7.53
CA ILE A 259 -7.59 3.04 7.28
C ILE A 259 -6.34 2.81 6.43
N ALA A 260 -6.17 3.63 5.39
CA ALA A 260 -5.05 3.53 4.46
C ALA A 260 -3.68 3.74 5.13
N ASN A 261 -2.68 3.02 4.60
CA ASN A 261 -1.26 3.13 4.94
C ASN A 261 -0.47 3.31 3.64
N GLU A 262 0.59 4.11 3.66
CA GLU A 262 1.39 4.40 2.46
C GLU A 262 2.89 4.08 2.65
N GLY A 263 3.21 3.40 3.76
CA GLY A 263 4.56 3.00 4.11
C GLY A 263 4.59 1.69 4.92
N LYS A 264 3.66 0.77 4.65
CA LYS A 264 3.58 -0.54 5.28
C LYS A 264 3.38 -1.65 4.25
N ALA A 265 3.78 -2.86 4.64
CA ALA A 265 3.54 -4.08 3.89
C ALA A 265 3.00 -5.19 4.79
N LEU A 266 2.18 -6.05 4.20
CA LEU A 266 1.73 -7.32 4.74
C LEU A 266 2.53 -8.43 4.08
N LEU A 267 3.13 -9.30 4.87
CA LEU A 267 3.95 -10.42 4.40
C LEU A 267 3.34 -11.73 4.89
N GLY A 268 3.07 -12.64 3.97
CA GLY A 268 2.79 -14.04 4.27
C GLY A 268 4.11 -14.79 4.36
N VAL A 269 4.38 -15.45 5.49
CA VAL A 269 5.69 -16.05 5.75
C VAL A 269 5.53 -17.45 6.31
N HIS A 270 6.24 -18.41 5.72
CA HIS A 270 6.32 -19.78 6.25
C HIS A 270 6.81 -19.77 7.71
N PRO A 271 6.25 -20.57 8.62
CA PRO A 271 6.63 -20.56 10.04
C PRO A 271 8.12 -20.66 10.30
N ASP A 272 8.83 -21.51 9.55
CA ASP A 272 10.29 -21.71 9.72
C ASP A 272 11.13 -20.46 9.37
N ALA A 273 10.58 -19.56 8.54
CA ALA A 273 11.25 -18.32 8.13
C ALA A 273 10.76 -17.10 8.93
N ALA A 274 9.67 -17.21 9.68
CA ALA A 274 9.01 -16.05 10.28
C ALA A 274 9.92 -15.27 11.25
N ASP A 275 10.65 -15.97 12.11
CA ASP A 275 11.53 -15.33 13.07
C ASP A 275 12.70 -14.57 12.42
N ILE A 276 13.32 -15.13 11.37
CA ILE A 276 14.43 -14.47 10.69
C ILE A 276 13.93 -13.27 9.87
N VAL A 277 12.77 -13.39 9.22
CA VAL A 277 12.13 -12.28 8.47
C VAL A 277 11.75 -11.17 9.44
N LEU A 278 11.07 -11.48 10.55
CA LEU A 278 10.67 -10.47 11.54
C LEU A 278 11.87 -9.73 12.14
N ARG A 279 12.94 -10.43 12.44
CA ARG A 279 14.20 -9.78 12.92
C ARG A 279 14.82 -8.88 11.85
N ALA A 280 14.85 -9.31 10.59
CA ALA A 280 15.39 -8.51 9.49
C ALA A 280 14.55 -7.25 9.25
N VAL A 281 13.23 -7.38 9.27
CA VAL A 281 12.29 -6.25 9.15
C VAL A 281 12.48 -5.28 10.33
N ARG A 282 12.51 -5.75 11.57
CA ARG A 282 12.68 -4.90 12.76
C ARG A 282 14.05 -4.20 12.84
N ALA A 283 15.07 -4.75 12.21
CA ALA A 283 16.38 -4.12 12.12
C ALA A 283 16.39 -2.91 11.16
N HIS A 284 15.40 -2.81 10.26
CA HIS A 284 15.24 -1.69 9.35
C HIS A 284 14.50 -0.52 10.04
N PRO A 285 14.89 0.75 9.81
CA PRO A 285 14.23 1.91 10.44
C PRO A 285 12.72 1.96 10.26
N LEU A 286 12.20 1.58 9.09
CA LEU A 286 10.77 1.56 8.77
C LEU A 286 10.02 0.36 9.35
N GLY A 287 10.72 -0.65 9.86
CA GLY A 287 10.14 -1.90 10.33
C GLY A 287 10.19 -2.12 11.85
N ARG A 288 10.56 -1.12 12.64
CA ARG A 288 10.78 -1.26 14.10
C ARG A 288 9.57 -1.82 14.84
N ASP A 289 8.37 -1.43 14.43
CA ASP A 289 7.11 -1.82 15.03
C ASP A 289 6.46 -3.02 14.31
N ALA A 290 7.23 -3.76 13.50
CA ALA A 290 6.73 -4.94 12.82
C ALA A 290 6.27 -6.01 13.80
N ALA A 291 5.16 -6.68 13.47
CA ALA A 291 4.55 -7.69 14.31
C ALA A 291 3.99 -8.86 13.49
N VAL A 292 4.01 -10.05 14.09
CA VAL A 292 3.16 -11.16 13.62
C VAL A 292 1.74 -10.85 14.10
N ILE A 293 0.81 -10.70 13.18
CA ILE A 293 -0.56 -10.28 13.46
C ILE A 293 -1.60 -11.38 13.30
N GLY A 294 -1.21 -12.53 12.75
CA GLY A 294 -2.16 -13.61 12.50
C GLY A 294 -1.54 -14.81 11.80
N VAL A 295 -2.40 -15.74 11.45
CA VAL A 295 -2.06 -17.02 10.80
C VAL A 295 -3.08 -17.38 9.72
N CYS A 296 -2.60 -17.99 8.64
CA CYS A 296 -3.44 -18.53 7.57
C CYS A 296 -3.92 -19.94 7.91
N SER A 297 -5.15 -20.28 7.53
CA SER A 297 -5.73 -21.60 7.75
C SER A 297 -6.38 -22.15 6.48
N GLY A 298 -6.58 -23.47 6.43
CA GLY A 298 -7.37 -24.12 5.37
C GLY A 298 -8.88 -24.00 5.55
N GLU A 299 -9.32 -23.44 6.68
CA GLU A 299 -10.73 -23.23 7.04
C GLU A 299 -11.17 -21.81 6.67
N LEU A 300 -12.48 -21.57 6.55
CA LEU A 300 -13.07 -20.26 6.26
C LEU A 300 -12.42 -19.53 5.08
N ARG A 301 -12.15 -20.26 4.00
CA ARG A 301 -11.47 -19.78 2.81
C ARG A 301 -12.08 -18.49 2.27
N GLY A 302 -11.22 -17.53 1.91
CA GLY A 302 -11.61 -16.20 1.44
C GLY A 302 -12.17 -15.28 2.53
N SER A 303 -12.06 -15.66 3.80
CA SER A 303 -12.56 -14.87 4.92
C SER A 303 -11.44 -14.45 5.86
N VAL A 304 -11.61 -13.28 6.48
CA VAL A 304 -10.72 -12.77 7.53
C VAL A 304 -11.49 -12.73 8.85
N VAL A 305 -10.96 -13.36 9.87
CA VAL A 305 -11.53 -13.43 11.21
C VAL A 305 -10.62 -12.69 12.18
N LEU A 306 -11.19 -11.82 12.99
CA LEU A 306 -10.50 -11.13 14.07
C LEU A 306 -10.84 -11.81 15.40
N ASP A 307 -9.82 -12.33 16.10
CA ASP A 307 -9.91 -12.83 17.46
C ASP A 307 -9.65 -11.70 18.45
N THR A 308 -10.66 -11.31 19.20
CA THR A 308 -10.61 -10.20 20.16
C THR A 308 -10.08 -10.62 21.54
N GLY A 309 -9.83 -11.92 21.72
CA GLY A 309 -9.54 -12.54 23.03
C GLY A 309 -10.77 -12.82 23.88
N PHE A 310 -11.92 -12.24 23.56
CA PHE A 310 -13.22 -12.52 24.19
C PHE A 310 -14.16 -13.29 23.26
N GLY A 311 -13.88 -13.25 21.95
CA GLY A 311 -14.66 -13.89 20.91
C GLY A 311 -14.06 -13.65 19.54
N ARG A 312 -14.72 -14.16 18.51
CA ARG A 312 -14.29 -14.03 17.12
C ARG A 312 -15.35 -13.29 16.33
N ARG A 313 -14.94 -12.34 15.48
CA ARG A 313 -15.81 -11.67 14.52
C ARG A 313 -15.24 -11.76 13.11
N LEU A 314 -16.09 -11.78 12.12
CA LEU A 314 -15.65 -11.58 10.75
C LEU A 314 -15.18 -10.11 10.59
N LEU A 315 -14.01 -9.92 10.04
CA LEU A 315 -13.60 -8.61 9.53
C LEU A 315 -14.31 -8.42 8.20
N THR A 316 -15.03 -7.33 8.03
CA THR A 316 -15.71 -7.01 6.77
C THR A 316 -14.80 -6.17 5.88
N GLU A 317 -14.81 -6.44 4.58
CA GLU A 317 -14.20 -5.54 3.61
C GLU A 317 -15.03 -4.25 3.52
N PRO A 318 -14.41 -3.04 3.50
CA PRO A 318 -15.17 -1.81 3.35
C PRO A 318 -15.88 -1.75 1.99
N ASP A 319 -17.19 -1.46 2.01
CA ASP A 319 -18.04 -1.41 0.81
C ASP A 319 -18.05 -0.05 0.10
N GLY A 320 -17.32 0.94 0.62
CA GLY A 320 -17.33 2.31 0.11
C GLY A 320 -16.19 3.16 0.63
N GLU A 321 -16.19 4.41 0.21
CA GLU A 321 -15.15 5.37 0.54
C GLU A 321 -15.30 5.84 1.99
N LEU A 322 -14.52 5.23 2.89
CA LEU A 322 -14.43 5.67 4.27
C LEU A 322 -13.67 7.00 4.37
N LEU A 323 -12.61 7.15 3.56
CA LEU A 323 -11.74 8.31 3.53
C LEU A 323 -11.48 8.74 2.08
N PRO A 324 -12.28 9.67 1.50
CA PRO A 324 -12.12 10.10 0.11
C PRO A 324 -10.82 10.85 -0.12
N ARG A 325 -10.19 10.67 -1.31
CA ARG A 325 -8.97 11.34 -1.73
C ARG A 325 -7.84 11.20 -0.70
N ILE A 326 -7.51 9.98 -0.36
CA ILE A 326 -6.50 9.68 0.64
C ILE A 326 -5.12 9.38 0.01
N CYS A 327 -5.12 8.96 -1.25
CA CYS A 327 -3.93 8.61 -2.02
C CYS A 327 -4.07 8.93 -3.50
#